data_2f6efd289081e98d61258f82d9d24443
#
_entry.id   2f6efd289081e98d61258f82d9d24443
#
_cell.length_a   1.000
_cell.length_b   1.000
_cell.length_c   1.000
_cell.angle_alpha   90.00
_cell.angle_beta   90.00
_cell.angle_gamma   90.00
#
_symmetry.space_group_name_H-M   'P 1'
#
loop_
_entity.id
_entity.type
_entity.pdbx_description
1 polymer ?
#
loop_
_entity_poly.entity_id
_entity_poly.type
_entity_poly.pdbx_seq_one_letter_code
_entity_poly.pdbx_strand_id
1 'polypeptide(L)'
;MKRKTLKKALSAFLSLLMCMMTLLSISTPVFAATTVDAYMVDFPRDGDSNYSATAWGHSATSLMGGWRYLNSKYTTVHSIGTYNGQVSYCIEPGIGQNAGDTLSHKDETFWENYPSHLNPTISPDTIKVLLGRIMQYGYQGNVSTSWRSQNASDAAALSHIIATQLLVWETVVGERDASFNKVDPSGYGKSAVWSYIRDEHPLRSQIRSYYNSMAASVQSHAEIPSFCARSIGSARSYELKYDGTRYTVTLTDTNGVLSNFSFSSSEPGISFSRSGNRLTITSDMPIAGDIRVSASKTNGVRSGVVVWTDGNKGAGIQDVVTYGENVSDPVSAYLRLEMEALGTMHLVKTSEDGVVAGISFTISGNGITKTVTTGRDGTIDVSELMAGTYTVTEADIERYTPQTSQQVTIVGGQTSTVTFNNVLKRGALEVTKTSEDGFVEGVKFRLYGKSLSGLNVDEYAVTDSTGVAKFRNVLIGGPYTIEEVDTAIRYVIPDPQSVSIQWNRVAERSFANILKKFTVTATKTDAETGTPQGDAMLSGAKYGIYKGGKLVDVYYTDANGRFTSKEYICDTDWTIREMEPSEGYLLDTTEHAVGAAPGQYTVEHNTTANAVTETVIKGSIRLIKHID
;
A
#
# COMPACT_ATOMS: atom_id res chain seq x y z
N MET A 1 -22.68 6.26 22.84
CA MET A 1 -22.38 5.05 23.64
C MET A 1 -23.53 4.05 23.79
N LYS A 2 -24.80 4.43 23.91
CA LYS A 2 -25.93 3.49 24.13
C LYS A 2 -26.31 2.56 22.95
N ARG A 3 -26.03 2.90 21.67
CA ARG A 3 -26.38 2.05 20.52
C ARG A 3 -25.43 0.86 20.27
N LYS A 4 -24.15 0.94 20.67
CA LYS A 4 -23.19 -0.16 20.51
C LYS A 4 -23.39 -1.28 21.54
N THR A 5 -23.82 -0.93 22.73
CA THR A 5 -24.09 -1.89 23.83
C THR A 5 -25.36 -2.71 23.54
N LEU A 6 -26.37 -2.08 22.94
CA LEU A 6 -27.63 -2.76 22.59
C LEU A 6 -27.43 -3.81 21.45
N LYS A 7 -26.57 -3.51 20.46
CA LYS A 7 -26.24 -4.47 19.39
C LYS A 7 -25.44 -5.67 19.89
N LYS A 8 -24.51 -5.47 20.84
CA LYS A 8 -23.76 -6.58 21.44
C LYS A 8 -24.64 -7.46 22.33
N ALA A 9 -25.57 -6.87 23.08
CA ALA A 9 -26.53 -7.61 23.88
C ALA A 9 -27.53 -8.39 23.01
N LEU A 10 -27.97 -7.84 21.89
CA LEU A 10 -28.88 -8.51 20.94
C LEU A 10 -28.18 -9.67 20.20
N SER A 11 -26.91 -9.51 19.82
CA SER A 11 -26.10 -10.57 19.19
C SER A 11 -25.82 -11.70 20.17
N ALA A 12 -25.47 -11.41 21.41
CA ALA A 12 -25.27 -12.43 22.46
C ALA A 12 -26.57 -13.17 22.79
N PHE A 13 -27.72 -12.45 22.81
CA PHE A 13 -29.03 -13.06 23.04
C PHE A 13 -29.47 -13.96 21.87
N LEU A 14 -29.22 -13.54 20.61
CA LEU A 14 -29.49 -14.39 19.43
C LEU A 14 -28.59 -15.64 19.42
N SER A 15 -27.33 -15.53 19.78
CA SER A 15 -26.41 -16.68 19.88
C SER A 15 -26.83 -17.65 20.99
N LEU A 16 -27.28 -17.12 22.12
CA LEU A 16 -27.79 -17.93 23.24
C LEU A 16 -29.13 -18.59 22.87
N LEU A 17 -30.02 -17.90 22.15
CA LEU A 17 -31.28 -18.43 21.65
C LEU A 17 -31.06 -19.53 20.60
N MET A 18 -30.07 -19.39 19.72
CA MET A 18 -29.68 -20.41 18.75
C MET A 18 -29.07 -21.64 19.44
N CYS A 19 -28.24 -21.45 20.46
CA CYS A 19 -27.75 -22.57 21.29
C CYS A 19 -28.87 -23.24 22.11
N MET A 20 -29.85 -22.48 22.61
CA MET A 20 -31.00 -23.08 23.29
C MET A 20 -31.95 -23.83 22.35
N MET A 21 -32.11 -23.36 21.08
CA MET A 21 -32.93 -24.09 20.10
C MET A 21 -32.27 -25.38 19.62
N THR A 22 -30.94 -25.48 19.64
CA THR A 22 -30.21 -26.74 19.35
C THR A 22 -30.20 -27.71 20.52
N LEU A 23 -30.48 -27.24 21.75
CA LEU A 23 -30.58 -28.10 22.94
C LEU A 23 -32.01 -28.61 23.21
N LEU A 24 -33.02 -28.12 22.49
CA LEU A 24 -34.44 -28.48 22.71
C LEU A 24 -35.00 -29.47 21.69
N SER A 25 -34.16 -30.07 20.83
CA SER A 25 -34.58 -31.13 19.92
C SER A 25 -33.82 -32.46 20.08
N ILE A 26 -33.41 -32.78 21.31
CA ILE A 26 -33.15 -34.16 21.63
C ILE A 26 -34.48 -34.78 22.06
N SER A 27 -35.36 -35.03 21.07
CA SER A 27 -36.41 -35.97 21.26
C SER A 27 -35.73 -37.35 21.36
N THR A 28 -35.58 -37.87 22.54
CA THR A 28 -35.34 -39.29 22.69
C THR A 28 -36.44 -40.01 21.93
N PRO A 29 -36.11 -40.88 20.97
CA PRO A 29 -37.16 -41.63 20.28
C PRO A 29 -37.95 -42.42 21.35
N VAL A 30 -39.20 -42.05 21.49
CA VAL A 30 -40.10 -42.83 22.31
C VAL A 30 -40.44 -44.09 21.54
N PHE A 31 -39.66 -45.15 21.77
CA PHE A 31 -39.99 -46.43 21.24
C PHE A 31 -41.26 -46.92 21.93
N ALA A 32 -42.32 -47.18 21.17
CA ALA A 32 -43.61 -47.62 21.69
C ALA A 32 -43.54 -49.02 22.30
N ALA A 33 -42.46 -49.77 22.04
CA ALA A 33 -42.22 -51.09 22.57
C ALA A 33 -40.85 -51.19 23.26
N THR A 34 -40.79 -51.75 24.43
CA THR A 34 -39.54 -52.07 25.15
C THR A 34 -38.98 -53.44 24.76
N THR A 35 -39.77 -54.27 24.13
CA THR A 35 -39.41 -55.59 23.63
C THR A 35 -39.95 -55.82 22.22
N VAL A 36 -39.27 -56.65 21.46
CA VAL A 36 -39.69 -57.12 20.12
C VAL A 36 -39.43 -58.60 20.02
N ASP A 37 -40.30 -59.27 19.28
CA ASP A 37 -40.06 -60.66 18.92
C ASP A 37 -39.25 -60.74 17.62
N ALA A 38 -38.24 -61.59 17.62
CA ALA A 38 -37.48 -61.84 16.41
C ALA A 38 -38.36 -62.50 15.36
N TYR A 39 -38.42 -61.87 14.22
CA TYR A 39 -39.14 -62.38 13.09
C TYR A 39 -38.14 -62.66 11.97
N MET A 40 -38.08 -63.94 11.56
CA MET A 40 -37.18 -64.38 10.50
C MET A 40 -37.92 -64.52 9.21
N VAL A 41 -37.42 -63.92 8.18
CA VAL A 41 -37.91 -64.03 6.82
C VAL A 41 -36.88 -64.83 6.04
N ASP A 42 -37.27 -66.03 5.66
CA ASP A 42 -36.40 -66.85 4.83
C ASP A 42 -36.34 -66.32 3.40
N PHE A 43 -35.15 -66.40 2.84
CA PHE A 43 -35.03 -66.14 1.40
C PHE A 43 -35.78 -67.21 0.64
N PRO A 44 -36.40 -66.84 -0.49
CA PRO A 44 -37.07 -67.79 -1.37
C PRO A 44 -36.09 -68.87 -1.82
N ARG A 45 -36.44 -70.13 -1.52
CA ARG A 45 -35.57 -71.28 -1.84
C ARG A 45 -36.21 -72.29 -2.77
N ASP A 46 -37.47 -72.50 -2.62
CA ASP A 46 -38.15 -73.52 -3.34
C ASP A 46 -38.38 -73.15 -4.78
N GLY A 47 -37.72 -73.89 -5.66
CA GLY A 47 -37.80 -73.69 -7.10
C GLY A 47 -37.04 -72.50 -7.60
N ASP A 48 -36.35 -71.74 -6.74
CA ASP A 48 -35.54 -70.60 -7.11
C ASP A 48 -34.04 -70.93 -7.01
N SER A 49 -33.47 -71.38 -8.11
CA SER A 49 -32.07 -71.74 -8.22
C SER A 49 -31.12 -70.58 -7.91
N ASN A 50 -31.59 -69.34 -7.90
CA ASN A 50 -30.78 -68.16 -7.65
C ASN A 50 -30.46 -67.94 -6.16
N TYR A 51 -31.18 -68.58 -5.28
CA TYR A 51 -30.99 -68.50 -3.82
C TYR A 51 -30.64 -69.85 -3.18
N SER A 52 -29.95 -70.70 -3.88
CA SER A 52 -29.47 -71.93 -3.24
C SER A 52 -28.53 -71.56 -2.09
N ALA A 53 -28.63 -72.33 -1.02
CA ALA A 53 -27.76 -72.15 0.14
C ALA A 53 -26.26 -72.13 -0.19
N THR A 54 -25.91 -72.73 -1.30
CA THR A 54 -24.56 -72.80 -1.83
C THR A 54 -23.99 -71.47 -2.32
N ALA A 55 -24.82 -70.49 -2.60
CA ALA A 55 -24.38 -69.19 -3.10
C ALA A 55 -23.93 -68.21 -2.02
N TRP A 56 -24.17 -68.47 -0.75
CA TRP A 56 -23.96 -67.52 0.33
C TRP A 56 -22.53 -67.46 0.90
N GLY A 57 -21.71 -68.44 0.67
CA GLY A 57 -20.31 -68.38 1.09
C GLY A 57 -20.01 -69.07 2.45
N HIS A 58 -19.39 -68.37 3.37
CA HIS A 58 -18.74 -68.94 4.56
C HIS A 58 -19.62 -68.91 5.80
N SER A 59 -19.27 -69.76 6.80
CA SER A 59 -19.90 -69.74 8.09
C SER A 59 -19.55 -68.49 8.91
N ALA A 60 -20.58 -67.89 9.55
CA ALA A 60 -20.42 -66.77 10.43
C ALA A 60 -19.52 -67.05 11.63
N THR A 61 -19.45 -68.27 12.12
CA THR A 61 -18.59 -68.63 13.26
C THR A 61 -17.10 -68.39 13.04
N SER A 62 -16.68 -68.36 11.79
CA SER A 62 -15.27 -68.10 11.48
C SER A 62 -14.84 -66.61 11.61
N LEU A 63 -15.78 -65.68 11.68
CA LEU A 63 -15.45 -64.25 11.91
C LEU A 63 -14.91 -63.95 13.30
N MET A 64 -15.31 -64.72 14.30
CA MET A 64 -14.98 -64.51 15.70
C MET A 64 -13.71 -65.21 16.12
N GLY A 65 -13.36 -66.31 15.49
CA GLY A 65 -12.24 -67.18 15.90
C GLY A 65 -11.08 -67.29 14.90
N GLY A 66 -11.03 -66.42 13.94
CA GLY A 66 -10.15 -66.54 12.79
C GLY A 66 -10.87 -67.18 11.63
N TRP A 67 -10.91 -66.45 10.55
CA TRP A 67 -11.66 -66.76 9.38
C TRP A 67 -11.19 -68.09 8.74
N ARG A 68 -12.06 -69.02 8.64
CA ARG A 68 -11.79 -70.26 7.92
C ARG A 68 -12.87 -70.54 6.91
N TYR A 69 -12.44 -70.90 5.74
CA TYR A 69 -13.31 -71.44 4.71
C TYR A 69 -13.81 -72.81 5.15
N LEU A 70 -15.06 -72.88 5.48
CA LEU A 70 -15.66 -74.18 5.83
C LEU A 70 -15.99 -74.94 4.56
N ASN A 71 -15.26 -76.00 4.33
CA ASN A 71 -15.38 -76.92 3.21
C ASN A 71 -16.80 -77.07 2.71
N SER A 72 -17.11 -76.58 1.57
CA SER A 72 -18.24 -76.90 0.67
C SER A 72 -19.66 -76.90 1.26
N LYS A 73 -19.86 -76.72 2.52
CA LYS A 73 -21.17 -76.55 3.13
C LYS A 73 -21.30 -75.18 3.72
N TYR A 74 -22.35 -74.56 3.32
CA TYR A 74 -22.64 -73.19 3.61
C TYR A 74 -23.51 -73.10 4.83
N THR A 75 -23.05 -72.36 5.82
CA THR A 75 -23.99 -71.78 6.76
C THR A 75 -24.54 -70.58 6.10
N THR A 76 -25.72 -70.71 5.74
CA THR A 76 -26.41 -69.68 4.98
C THR A 76 -27.04 -68.71 5.96
N VAL A 77 -26.78 -67.44 5.76
CA VAL A 77 -27.70 -66.42 6.27
C VAL A 77 -28.96 -66.54 5.42
N HIS A 78 -29.84 -67.41 5.81
CA HIS A 78 -31.06 -67.66 5.10
C HIS A 78 -32.14 -66.67 5.42
N SER A 79 -31.99 -65.97 6.51
CA SER A 79 -33.07 -65.22 7.10
C SER A 79 -32.65 -63.79 7.33
N ILE A 80 -33.58 -62.91 7.14
CA ILE A 80 -33.47 -61.51 7.48
C ILE A 80 -34.29 -61.31 8.74
N GLY A 81 -33.62 -60.84 9.79
CA GLY A 81 -34.31 -60.44 11.01
C GLY A 81 -35.19 -59.23 10.75
N THR A 82 -36.37 -59.21 11.33
CA THR A 82 -37.26 -58.05 11.20
C THR A 82 -37.84 -57.64 12.54
N TYR A 83 -38.07 -56.36 12.67
CA TYR A 83 -38.81 -55.73 13.72
C TYR A 83 -39.90 -54.86 13.13
N ASN A 84 -41.16 -55.11 13.43
CA ASN A 84 -42.32 -54.47 12.80
C ASN A 84 -42.21 -54.40 11.26
N GLY A 85 -41.70 -55.44 10.63
CA GLY A 85 -41.46 -55.47 9.20
C GLY A 85 -40.20 -54.77 8.73
N GLN A 86 -39.51 -53.96 9.56
CA GLN A 86 -38.22 -53.38 9.24
C GLN A 86 -37.12 -54.41 9.30
N VAL A 87 -36.10 -54.23 8.48
CA VAL A 87 -34.93 -55.09 8.50
C VAL A 87 -34.12 -54.84 9.78
N SER A 88 -33.67 -55.91 10.45
CA SER A 88 -32.67 -55.86 11.50
C SER A 88 -31.34 -56.41 11.01
N TYR A 89 -30.25 -55.78 11.46
CA TYR A 89 -28.90 -56.18 11.08
C TYR A 89 -28.15 -56.78 12.29
N CYS A 90 -27.58 -57.97 12.07
CA CYS A 90 -26.77 -58.64 13.04
C CYS A 90 -25.50 -57.88 13.34
N ILE A 91 -25.17 -57.69 14.64
CA ILE A 91 -23.92 -57.12 15.11
C ILE A 91 -23.06 -58.11 15.88
N GLU A 92 -23.50 -59.37 16.03
CA GLU A 92 -22.72 -60.48 16.64
C GLU A 92 -22.57 -61.64 15.66
N PRO A 93 -21.68 -61.54 14.67
CA PRO A 93 -21.42 -62.60 13.73
C PRO A 93 -21.02 -63.89 14.45
N GLY A 94 -21.70 -65.00 14.18
CA GLY A 94 -21.43 -66.28 14.80
C GLY A 94 -22.43 -66.71 15.89
N ILE A 95 -23.25 -65.78 16.37
CA ILE A 95 -24.36 -66.07 17.27
C ILE A 95 -25.63 -66.27 16.42
N GLY A 96 -26.44 -67.23 16.71
CA GLY A 96 -27.69 -67.51 16.01
C GLY A 96 -28.85 -66.65 16.50
N GLN A 97 -29.91 -66.52 15.64
CA GLN A 97 -31.18 -65.96 16.03
C GLN A 97 -32.27 -66.88 15.48
N ASN A 98 -33.31 -67.15 16.28
CA ASN A 98 -34.44 -67.96 15.85
C ASN A 98 -35.71 -67.10 15.78
N ALA A 99 -36.64 -67.52 14.94
CA ALA A 99 -37.95 -66.89 14.93
C ALA A 99 -38.66 -67.16 16.26
N GLY A 100 -39.21 -66.12 16.88
CA GLY A 100 -39.85 -66.18 18.18
C GLY A 100 -38.92 -65.81 19.34
N ASP A 101 -37.62 -65.58 19.13
CA ASP A 101 -36.76 -65.01 20.14
C ASP A 101 -37.21 -63.59 20.53
N THR A 102 -37.34 -63.33 21.84
CA THR A 102 -37.76 -62.01 22.31
C THR A 102 -36.54 -61.16 22.67
N LEU A 103 -36.40 -60.01 22.01
CA LEU A 103 -35.33 -59.06 22.23
C LEU A 103 -35.86 -57.81 22.93
N SER A 104 -35.04 -57.24 23.79
CA SER A 104 -35.35 -55.99 24.51
C SER A 104 -34.53 -54.85 23.93
N HIS A 105 -35.14 -53.68 23.88
CA HIS A 105 -34.42 -52.46 23.55
C HIS A 105 -33.32 -52.18 24.59
N LYS A 106 -32.13 -51.90 24.13
CA LYS A 106 -31.00 -51.51 24.96
C LYS A 106 -30.70 -50.03 24.75
N ASP A 107 -30.55 -49.33 25.86
CA ASP A 107 -30.19 -47.91 25.90
C ASP A 107 -28.68 -47.69 25.62
N GLU A 108 -28.20 -46.50 25.89
CA GLU A 108 -26.80 -46.09 25.70
C GLU A 108 -25.79 -46.98 26.49
N THR A 109 -26.25 -47.66 27.55
CA THR A 109 -25.39 -48.53 28.34
C THR A 109 -24.85 -49.72 27.55
N PHE A 110 -25.46 -50.08 26.43
CA PHE A 110 -24.90 -51.05 25.50
C PHE A 110 -23.52 -50.63 24.99
N TRP A 111 -23.39 -49.38 24.59
CA TRP A 111 -22.15 -48.85 24.04
C TRP A 111 -21.06 -48.68 25.11
N GLU A 112 -21.42 -48.38 26.34
CA GLU A 112 -20.51 -48.36 27.50
C GLU A 112 -19.96 -49.76 27.81
N ASN A 113 -20.78 -50.81 27.58
CA ASN A 113 -20.46 -52.20 27.83
C ASN A 113 -20.29 -53.00 26.53
N TYR A 114 -19.89 -52.33 25.46
CA TYR A 114 -19.71 -52.98 24.16
C TYR A 114 -18.78 -54.20 24.26
N PRO A 115 -19.15 -55.33 23.62
CA PRO A 115 -18.38 -56.57 23.75
C PRO A 115 -16.93 -56.40 23.28
N SER A 116 -15.98 -56.64 24.17
CA SER A 116 -14.53 -56.41 23.92
C SER A 116 -13.93 -57.33 22.86
N HIS A 117 -14.62 -58.39 22.48
CA HIS A 117 -14.20 -59.32 21.43
C HIS A 117 -14.60 -58.81 20.03
N LEU A 118 -15.51 -57.84 19.96
CA LEU A 118 -15.83 -57.12 18.73
C LEU A 118 -14.86 -55.96 18.58
N ASN A 119 -14.58 -55.54 17.42
CA ASN A 119 -13.67 -54.48 17.03
C ASN A 119 -12.93 -53.73 18.18
N PRO A 120 -11.77 -54.19 18.62
CA PRO A 120 -11.03 -53.56 19.70
C PRO A 120 -10.21 -52.33 19.22
N THR A 121 -10.23 -52.03 17.93
CA THR A 121 -9.34 -51.02 17.30
C THR A 121 -9.93 -49.61 17.29
N ILE A 122 -11.25 -49.50 17.39
CA ILE A 122 -11.96 -48.22 17.44
C ILE A 122 -12.94 -48.16 18.62
N SER A 123 -13.26 -46.96 19.11
CA SER A 123 -14.14 -46.83 20.27
C SER A 123 -15.58 -47.26 19.94
N PRO A 124 -16.33 -47.76 20.92
CA PRO A 124 -17.75 -48.08 20.76
C PRO A 124 -18.59 -46.92 20.23
N ASP A 125 -18.32 -45.67 20.66
CA ASP A 125 -18.98 -44.48 20.15
C ASP A 125 -18.72 -44.29 18.67
N THR A 126 -17.49 -44.52 18.21
CA THR A 126 -17.14 -44.48 16.79
C THR A 126 -17.88 -45.56 16.00
N ILE A 127 -17.97 -46.79 16.54
CA ILE A 127 -18.73 -47.87 15.93
C ILE A 127 -20.20 -47.46 15.78
N LYS A 128 -20.82 -46.96 16.85
CA LYS A 128 -22.19 -46.43 16.82
C LYS A 128 -22.41 -45.41 15.73
N VAL A 129 -21.48 -44.42 15.59
CA VAL A 129 -21.54 -43.41 14.53
C VAL A 129 -21.45 -44.05 13.16
N LEU A 130 -20.49 -44.94 12.93
CA LEU A 130 -20.33 -45.63 11.65
C LEU A 130 -21.53 -46.50 11.30
N LEU A 131 -22.10 -47.24 12.24
CA LEU A 131 -23.33 -47.99 12.02
C LEU A 131 -24.48 -47.08 11.62
N GLY A 132 -24.65 -45.93 12.29
CA GLY A 132 -25.67 -44.95 11.92
C GLY A 132 -25.48 -44.40 10.51
N ARG A 133 -24.23 -44.15 10.08
CA ARG A 133 -23.91 -43.76 8.71
C ARG A 133 -24.18 -44.88 7.71
N ILE A 134 -23.84 -46.13 8.03
CA ILE A 134 -24.15 -47.27 7.19
C ILE A 134 -25.65 -47.38 7.01
N MET A 135 -26.44 -47.27 8.09
CA MET A 135 -27.91 -47.29 8.01
C MET A 135 -28.50 -46.12 7.26
N GLN A 136 -27.88 -44.92 7.33
CA GLN A 136 -28.30 -43.75 6.54
C GLN A 136 -28.28 -44.04 5.04
N TYR A 137 -27.31 -44.80 4.57
CA TYR A 137 -27.13 -45.13 3.14
C TYR A 137 -27.57 -46.54 2.81
N GLY A 138 -27.86 -47.33 3.82
CA GLY A 138 -28.30 -48.71 3.72
C GLY A 138 -29.79 -48.86 3.42
N TYR A 139 -30.23 -50.10 3.32
CA TYR A 139 -31.63 -50.40 3.12
C TYR A 139 -32.45 -50.12 4.38
N GLN A 140 -33.47 -49.31 4.27
CA GLN A 140 -34.39 -48.91 5.33
C GLN A 140 -35.85 -49.32 5.07
N GLY A 141 -36.09 -50.13 4.06
CA GLY A 141 -37.44 -50.57 3.70
C GLY A 141 -37.92 -51.72 4.56
N ASN A 142 -39.17 -52.10 4.35
CA ASN A 142 -39.77 -53.27 4.98
C ASN A 142 -39.35 -54.54 4.26
N VAL A 143 -39.33 -55.62 5.01
CA VAL A 143 -39.06 -56.97 4.47
C VAL A 143 -40.38 -57.64 4.09
N SER A 144 -40.37 -58.37 2.99
CA SER A 144 -41.55 -59.10 2.51
C SER A 144 -41.26 -60.60 2.31
N THR A 145 -42.14 -61.42 2.77
CA THR A 145 -42.09 -62.89 2.59
C THR A 145 -42.36 -63.31 1.15
N SER A 146 -42.91 -62.40 0.33
CA SER A 146 -43.26 -62.67 -1.09
C SER A 146 -42.13 -62.36 -2.08
N TRP A 147 -40.95 -61.94 -1.62
CA TRP A 147 -39.85 -61.64 -2.51
C TRP A 147 -39.38 -62.83 -3.35
N ARG A 148 -38.98 -62.52 -4.57
CA ARG A 148 -38.45 -63.50 -5.54
C ARG A 148 -37.21 -62.93 -6.21
N SER A 149 -36.17 -63.70 -6.37
CA SER A 149 -34.93 -63.28 -7.00
C SER A 149 -35.06 -62.92 -8.46
N GLN A 150 -36.03 -63.49 -9.14
CA GLN A 150 -36.33 -63.22 -10.55
C GLN A 150 -37.00 -61.85 -10.72
N ASN A 151 -37.57 -61.30 -9.65
CA ASN A 151 -38.15 -59.98 -9.69
C ASN A 151 -37.04 -58.94 -9.46
N ALA A 152 -36.87 -58.02 -10.41
CA ALA A 152 -35.79 -57.06 -10.36
C ALA A 152 -35.84 -56.12 -9.12
N SER A 153 -37.06 -55.75 -8.67
CA SER A 153 -37.21 -54.93 -7.47
C SER A 153 -36.82 -55.65 -6.19
N ASP A 154 -37.23 -56.90 -6.09
CA ASP A 154 -36.92 -57.77 -4.94
C ASP A 154 -35.43 -58.09 -4.90
N ALA A 155 -34.82 -58.39 -6.05
CA ALA A 155 -33.39 -58.59 -6.19
C ALA A 155 -32.60 -57.36 -5.81
N ALA A 156 -33.08 -56.15 -6.14
CA ALA A 156 -32.47 -54.91 -5.72
C ALA A 156 -32.53 -54.71 -4.20
N ALA A 157 -33.72 -54.93 -3.59
CA ALA A 157 -33.89 -54.82 -2.16
C ALA A 157 -33.00 -55.81 -1.40
N LEU A 158 -33.02 -57.11 -1.81
CA LEU A 158 -32.18 -58.15 -1.22
C LEU A 158 -30.69 -57.84 -1.35
N SER A 159 -30.24 -57.40 -2.52
CA SER A 159 -28.86 -57.02 -2.74
C SER A 159 -28.43 -55.83 -1.86
N HIS A 160 -29.31 -54.87 -1.65
CA HIS A 160 -29.06 -53.71 -0.80
C HIS A 160 -28.99 -54.08 0.67
N ILE A 161 -29.92 -54.96 1.17
CA ILE A 161 -29.90 -55.49 2.52
C ILE A 161 -28.59 -56.25 2.78
N ILE A 162 -28.21 -57.16 1.88
CA ILE A 162 -26.97 -57.93 2.03
C ILE A 162 -25.75 -57.01 2.05
N ALA A 163 -25.69 -56.05 1.18
CA ALA A 163 -24.60 -55.06 1.16
C ALA A 163 -24.52 -54.25 2.46
N THR A 164 -25.66 -53.87 3.04
CA THR A 164 -25.75 -53.20 4.32
C THR A 164 -25.22 -54.10 5.46
N GLN A 165 -25.67 -55.35 5.51
CA GLN A 165 -25.22 -56.30 6.52
C GLN A 165 -23.71 -56.58 6.45
N LEU A 166 -23.14 -56.66 5.24
CA LEU A 166 -21.68 -56.82 5.08
C LEU A 166 -20.92 -55.66 5.65
N LEU A 167 -21.35 -54.43 5.40
CA LEU A 167 -20.68 -53.24 5.97
C LEU A 167 -20.84 -53.12 7.49
N VAL A 168 -22.03 -53.51 8.02
CA VAL A 168 -22.24 -53.61 9.46
C VAL A 168 -21.23 -54.59 10.06
N TRP A 169 -21.14 -55.81 9.52
CA TRP A 169 -20.21 -56.85 9.99
C TRP A 169 -18.74 -56.37 9.88
N GLU A 170 -18.32 -55.81 8.74
CA GLU A 170 -16.96 -55.26 8.60
C GLU A 170 -16.62 -54.27 9.72
N THR A 171 -17.61 -53.42 10.09
CA THR A 171 -17.42 -52.43 11.16
C THR A 171 -17.24 -53.09 12.53
N VAL A 172 -18.12 -54.03 12.86
CA VAL A 172 -18.10 -54.65 14.19
C VAL A 172 -16.98 -55.71 14.37
N VAL A 173 -16.44 -56.28 13.28
CA VAL A 173 -15.30 -57.22 13.36
C VAL A 173 -13.94 -56.56 13.15
N GLY A 174 -13.88 -55.25 12.91
CA GLY A 174 -12.63 -54.51 12.77
C GLY A 174 -12.03 -54.48 11.36
N GLU A 175 -12.79 -54.80 10.31
CA GLU A 175 -12.37 -54.62 8.93
C GLU A 175 -12.56 -53.17 8.42
N ARG A 176 -13.03 -52.27 9.29
CA ARG A 176 -13.13 -50.85 9.06
C ARG A 176 -12.45 -50.06 10.16
N ASP A 177 -11.64 -49.07 9.78
CA ASP A 177 -11.09 -48.10 10.72
C ASP A 177 -12.09 -46.99 11.05
N ALA A 178 -11.69 -46.03 11.91
CA ALA A 178 -12.52 -44.88 12.29
C ALA A 178 -12.86 -43.96 11.12
N SER A 179 -12.09 -43.96 10.04
CA SER A 179 -12.34 -43.23 8.80
C SER A 179 -13.08 -44.03 7.75
N PHE A 180 -13.53 -45.24 8.15
CA PHE A 180 -14.21 -46.20 7.30
C PHE A 180 -13.36 -46.78 6.16
N ASN A 181 -12.04 -46.67 6.25
CA ASN A 181 -11.15 -47.36 5.32
C ASN A 181 -11.16 -48.85 5.58
N LYS A 182 -11.04 -49.63 4.50
CA LYS A 182 -10.88 -51.07 4.62
C LYS A 182 -9.51 -51.38 5.22
N VAL A 183 -9.51 -52.19 6.27
CA VAL A 183 -8.30 -52.68 6.97
C VAL A 183 -8.37 -54.19 7.12
N ASP A 184 -7.24 -54.80 7.30
CA ASP A 184 -7.16 -56.21 7.60
C ASP A 184 -7.07 -56.43 9.12
N PRO A 185 -8.14 -56.85 9.78
CA PRO A 185 -8.17 -56.95 11.26
C PRO A 185 -7.32 -58.09 11.82
N SER A 186 -6.95 -59.03 10.97
CA SER A 186 -6.31 -60.28 11.43
C SER A 186 -5.03 -60.63 10.68
N GLY A 187 -4.52 -59.77 9.83
CA GLY A 187 -3.32 -60.04 9.02
C GLY A 187 -3.54 -61.02 7.87
N TYR A 188 -4.78 -61.23 7.48
CA TYR A 188 -5.11 -62.15 6.38
C TYR A 188 -4.98 -61.56 4.98
N GLY A 189 -4.73 -60.29 4.88
CA GLY A 189 -4.53 -59.58 3.59
C GLY A 189 -5.73 -59.52 2.66
N LYS A 190 -6.91 -59.97 3.11
CA LYS A 190 -8.18 -59.96 2.38
C LYS A 190 -9.34 -59.74 3.33
N SER A 191 -10.34 -59.02 2.90
CA SER A 191 -11.59 -58.88 3.63
C SER A 191 -12.26 -60.23 3.83
N ALA A 192 -12.32 -60.65 5.08
CA ALA A 192 -12.94 -61.91 5.47
C ALA A 192 -14.46 -61.86 5.30
N VAL A 193 -15.09 -60.70 5.65
CA VAL A 193 -16.54 -60.51 5.56
C VAL A 193 -17.04 -60.60 4.14
N TRP A 194 -16.33 -59.98 3.17
CA TRP A 194 -16.76 -60.08 1.77
C TRP A 194 -16.80 -61.53 1.24
N SER A 195 -16.01 -62.42 1.77
CA SER A 195 -15.96 -63.80 1.34
C SER A 195 -17.21 -64.62 1.69
N TYR A 196 -18.15 -64.04 2.46
CA TYR A 196 -19.50 -64.56 2.59
C TYR A 196 -20.23 -64.64 1.26
N ILE A 197 -19.93 -63.75 0.34
CA ILE A 197 -20.55 -63.72 -0.99
C ILE A 197 -19.65 -64.50 -1.94
N ARG A 198 -20.06 -65.69 -2.26
CA ARG A 198 -19.34 -66.53 -3.23
C ARG A 198 -19.36 -65.97 -4.63
N ASP A 199 -18.40 -66.44 -5.42
CA ASP A 199 -18.27 -65.97 -6.83
C ASP A 199 -19.47 -66.33 -7.67
N GLU A 200 -20.14 -67.45 -7.40
CA GLU A 200 -21.31 -67.98 -8.09
C GLU A 200 -22.63 -67.34 -7.61
N HIS A 201 -22.61 -66.49 -6.58
CA HIS A 201 -23.85 -65.89 -6.08
C HIS A 201 -24.57 -65.09 -7.14
N PRO A 202 -25.84 -65.37 -7.44
CA PRO A 202 -26.56 -64.76 -8.58
C PRO A 202 -26.69 -63.23 -8.48
N LEU A 203 -26.71 -62.68 -7.25
CA LEU A 203 -26.82 -61.25 -7.00
C LEU A 203 -25.45 -60.58 -6.69
N ARG A 204 -24.34 -61.33 -6.79
CA ARG A 204 -23.02 -60.84 -6.39
C ARG A 204 -22.66 -59.50 -7.03
N SER A 205 -22.87 -59.34 -8.28
CA SER A 205 -22.57 -58.09 -9.00
C SER A 205 -23.38 -56.90 -8.47
N GLN A 206 -24.66 -57.12 -8.22
CA GLN A 206 -25.57 -56.10 -7.70
C GLN A 206 -25.24 -55.76 -6.21
N ILE A 207 -24.98 -56.78 -5.40
CA ILE A 207 -24.51 -56.61 -4.02
C ILE A 207 -23.20 -55.80 -4.00
N ARG A 208 -22.25 -56.12 -4.89
CA ARG A 208 -20.99 -55.38 -5.02
C ARG A 208 -21.24 -53.92 -5.38
N SER A 209 -22.20 -53.63 -6.26
CA SER A 209 -22.55 -52.27 -6.65
C SER A 209 -23.05 -51.44 -5.44
N TYR A 210 -24.05 -51.98 -4.70
CA TYR A 210 -24.56 -51.36 -3.48
C TYR A 210 -23.46 -51.19 -2.41
N TYR A 211 -22.69 -52.26 -2.14
CA TYR A 211 -21.61 -52.25 -1.20
C TYR A 211 -20.57 -51.14 -1.48
N ASN A 212 -20.11 -51.03 -2.73
CA ASN A 212 -19.14 -50.03 -3.12
C ASN A 212 -19.71 -48.61 -2.98
N SER A 213 -20.95 -48.41 -3.47
CA SER A 213 -21.62 -47.09 -3.40
C SER A 213 -21.84 -46.65 -1.96
N MET A 214 -22.32 -47.55 -1.09
CA MET A 214 -22.55 -47.26 0.33
C MET A 214 -21.25 -47.03 1.06
N ALA A 215 -20.22 -47.85 0.84
CA ALA A 215 -18.93 -47.69 1.47
C ALA A 215 -18.32 -46.32 1.12
N ALA A 216 -18.38 -45.89 -0.16
CA ALA A 216 -17.94 -44.59 -0.58
C ALA A 216 -18.75 -43.44 0.08
N SER A 217 -20.08 -43.62 0.20
CA SER A 217 -20.98 -42.65 0.83
C SER A 217 -20.68 -42.49 2.33
N VAL A 218 -20.46 -43.61 3.04
CA VAL A 218 -20.10 -43.57 4.47
C VAL A 218 -18.73 -42.93 4.68
N GLN A 219 -17.75 -43.27 3.83
CA GLN A 219 -16.42 -42.69 3.88
C GLN A 219 -16.44 -41.18 3.62
N SER A 220 -17.14 -40.74 2.57
CA SER A 220 -17.27 -39.31 2.23
C SER A 220 -18.19 -38.54 3.18
N HIS A 221 -19.01 -39.24 3.98
CA HIS A 221 -19.94 -38.59 4.92
C HIS A 221 -19.23 -37.63 5.87
N ALA A 222 -18.06 -38.01 6.39
CA ALA A 222 -17.27 -37.18 7.30
C ALA A 222 -16.10 -36.48 6.62
N GLU A 223 -15.98 -36.57 5.32
CA GLU A 223 -14.90 -35.92 4.59
C GLU A 223 -15.06 -34.40 4.63
N ILE A 224 -13.94 -33.68 4.76
CA ILE A 224 -13.88 -32.23 4.83
C ILE A 224 -13.13 -31.69 3.62
N PRO A 225 -13.33 -30.41 3.23
CA PRO A 225 -12.57 -29.82 2.15
C PRO A 225 -11.06 -29.95 2.39
N SER A 226 -10.29 -30.31 1.36
CA SER A 226 -8.89 -30.71 1.46
C SER A 226 -7.96 -29.62 2.01
N PHE A 227 -8.38 -28.36 1.95
CA PHE A 227 -7.69 -27.21 2.50
C PHE A 227 -8.07 -26.91 3.96
N CYS A 228 -9.04 -27.62 4.53
CA CYS A 228 -9.46 -27.48 5.93
C CYS A 228 -8.80 -28.53 6.84
N ALA A 229 -8.90 -28.30 8.14
CA ALA A 229 -8.53 -29.23 9.18
C ALA A 229 -9.73 -29.53 10.10
N ARG A 230 -9.67 -30.62 10.86
CA ARG A 230 -10.76 -31.04 11.77
C ARG A 230 -10.78 -30.25 13.08
N SER A 231 -9.74 -29.53 13.40
CA SER A 231 -9.67 -28.63 14.56
C SER A 231 -9.01 -27.30 14.20
N ILE A 232 -9.36 -26.25 14.93
CA ILE A 232 -8.73 -24.94 14.73
C ILE A 232 -7.24 -24.94 15.09
N GLY A 233 -6.83 -25.81 16.01
CA GLY A 233 -5.41 -25.95 16.40
C GLY A 233 -4.52 -26.53 15.32
N SER A 234 -5.08 -27.39 14.44
CA SER A 234 -4.39 -27.99 13.29
C SER A 234 -4.70 -27.30 11.97
N ALA A 235 -5.51 -26.22 11.99
CA ALA A 235 -5.91 -25.49 10.81
C ALA A 235 -4.71 -24.79 10.15
N ARG A 236 -4.63 -24.90 8.82
CA ARG A 236 -3.63 -24.20 8.02
C ARG A 236 -4.02 -22.74 7.88
N SER A 237 -3.01 -21.86 7.85
CA SER A 237 -3.16 -20.46 7.55
C SER A 237 -2.99 -20.20 6.05
N TYR A 238 -3.83 -19.31 5.51
CA TYR A 238 -3.79 -18.89 4.12
C TYR A 238 -3.76 -17.36 4.05
N GLU A 239 -2.82 -16.84 3.27
CA GLU A 239 -2.63 -15.42 3.13
C GLU A 239 -3.64 -14.85 2.11
N LEU A 240 -4.42 -13.83 2.53
CA LEU A 240 -5.18 -12.99 1.61
C LEU A 240 -4.26 -11.91 1.08
N LYS A 241 -4.08 -11.89 -0.24
CA LYS A 241 -3.26 -10.90 -0.95
C LYS A 241 -4.12 -9.82 -1.54
N TYR A 242 -3.62 -8.59 -1.54
CA TYR A 242 -4.30 -7.47 -2.18
C TYR A 242 -4.15 -7.56 -3.70
N ASP A 243 -5.27 -7.65 -4.43
CA ASP A 243 -5.30 -7.77 -5.89
C ASP A 243 -5.40 -6.43 -6.64
N GLY A 244 -5.34 -5.32 -5.92
CA GLY A 244 -5.53 -3.96 -6.44
C GLY A 244 -6.93 -3.39 -6.14
N THR A 245 -7.86 -4.23 -5.66
CA THR A 245 -9.24 -3.85 -5.33
C THR A 245 -9.63 -4.31 -3.93
N ARG A 246 -9.27 -5.54 -3.58
CA ARG A 246 -9.60 -6.19 -2.31
C ARG A 246 -8.56 -7.24 -1.95
N TYR A 247 -8.59 -7.69 -0.72
CA TYR A 247 -7.81 -8.86 -0.29
C TYR A 247 -8.50 -10.14 -0.72
N THR A 248 -7.77 -11.10 -1.33
CA THR A 248 -8.35 -12.32 -1.86
C THR A 248 -7.42 -13.52 -1.75
N VAL A 249 -8.01 -14.70 -1.57
CA VAL A 249 -7.35 -16.00 -1.74
C VAL A 249 -8.34 -16.98 -2.38
N THR A 250 -7.86 -17.84 -3.26
CA THR A 250 -8.67 -18.90 -3.85
C THR A 250 -8.08 -20.26 -3.52
N LEU A 251 -8.87 -21.10 -2.84
CA LEU A 251 -8.51 -22.44 -2.41
C LEU A 251 -9.24 -23.47 -3.26
N THR A 252 -8.56 -24.56 -3.62
CA THR A 252 -9.15 -25.65 -4.43
C THR A 252 -9.32 -26.88 -3.54
N ASP A 253 -10.56 -27.38 -3.51
CA ASP A 253 -10.89 -28.63 -2.83
C ASP A 253 -10.65 -29.82 -3.77
N THR A 254 -9.68 -30.67 -3.42
CA THR A 254 -9.37 -31.90 -4.15
C THR A 254 -10.22 -33.09 -3.70
N ASN A 255 -10.92 -32.98 -2.57
CA ASN A 255 -11.81 -34.02 -2.06
C ASN A 255 -13.20 -33.96 -2.70
N GLY A 256 -13.54 -32.86 -3.37
CA GLY A 256 -14.81 -32.72 -4.08
C GLY A 256 -16.04 -32.55 -3.19
N VAL A 257 -15.87 -32.20 -1.92
CA VAL A 257 -16.96 -32.08 -0.93
C VAL A 257 -17.38 -30.64 -0.65
N LEU A 258 -16.71 -29.66 -1.26
CA LEU A 258 -16.90 -28.24 -1.00
C LEU A 258 -18.37 -27.78 -1.10
N SER A 259 -19.14 -28.36 -2.03
CA SER A 259 -20.56 -28.02 -2.22
C SER A 259 -21.42 -28.29 -0.97
N ASN A 260 -20.97 -29.19 -0.10
CA ASN A 260 -21.71 -29.62 1.08
C ASN A 260 -21.43 -28.75 2.32
N PHE A 261 -20.55 -27.75 2.23
CA PHE A 261 -20.13 -26.96 3.37
C PHE A 261 -20.56 -25.50 3.27
N SER A 262 -20.97 -24.95 4.40
CA SER A 262 -21.16 -23.52 4.61
C SER A 262 -20.00 -22.97 5.43
N PHE A 263 -19.51 -21.78 5.05
CA PHE A 263 -18.36 -21.15 5.68
C PHE A 263 -18.80 -19.90 6.47
N SER A 264 -18.15 -19.68 7.60
CA SER A 264 -18.32 -18.49 8.43
C SER A 264 -16.98 -18.05 9.01
N SER A 265 -16.82 -16.74 9.20
CA SER A 265 -15.62 -16.15 9.79
C SER A 265 -15.89 -15.62 11.19
N SER A 266 -14.86 -15.63 12.06
CA SER A 266 -14.87 -14.92 13.34
C SER A 266 -14.91 -13.40 13.17
N GLU A 267 -14.41 -12.91 12.02
CA GLU A 267 -14.30 -11.48 11.76
C GLU A 267 -15.33 -11.03 10.71
N PRO A 268 -15.98 -9.87 10.95
CA PRO A 268 -16.85 -9.26 9.95
C PRO A 268 -16.05 -8.76 8.75
N GLY A 269 -16.69 -8.74 7.56
CA GLY A 269 -16.07 -8.27 6.33
C GLY A 269 -15.42 -9.36 5.49
N ILE A 270 -15.33 -10.60 6.00
CA ILE A 270 -14.91 -11.76 5.20
C ILE A 270 -16.11 -12.32 4.43
N SER A 271 -15.95 -12.47 3.13
CA SER A 271 -16.95 -13.02 2.22
C SER A 271 -16.44 -14.29 1.56
N PHE A 272 -17.38 -15.21 1.29
CA PHE A 272 -17.10 -16.52 0.70
C PHE A 272 -17.90 -16.68 -0.59
N SER A 273 -17.24 -17.08 -1.68
CA SER A 273 -17.90 -17.45 -2.92
C SER A 273 -17.37 -18.78 -3.44
N ARG A 274 -18.24 -19.58 -4.05
CA ARG A 274 -17.90 -20.92 -4.55
C ARG A 274 -18.15 -21.02 -6.06
N SER A 275 -17.21 -21.68 -6.73
CA SER A 275 -17.34 -22.04 -8.15
C SER A 275 -16.74 -23.42 -8.37
N GLY A 276 -17.60 -24.44 -8.53
CA GLY A 276 -17.18 -25.83 -8.55
C GLY A 276 -16.42 -26.21 -7.26
N ASN A 277 -15.22 -26.73 -7.41
CA ASN A 277 -14.34 -27.11 -6.29
C ASN A 277 -13.45 -25.96 -5.79
N ARG A 278 -13.73 -24.72 -6.16
CA ARG A 278 -12.95 -23.55 -5.74
C ARG A 278 -13.73 -22.70 -4.75
N LEU A 279 -13.10 -22.37 -3.65
CA LEU A 279 -13.56 -21.39 -2.66
C LEU A 279 -12.71 -20.13 -2.80
N THR A 280 -13.34 -19.01 -3.13
CA THR A 280 -12.72 -17.69 -3.10
C THR A 280 -13.16 -16.97 -1.83
N ILE A 281 -12.19 -16.52 -1.06
CA ILE A 281 -12.38 -15.77 0.18
C ILE A 281 -11.88 -14.36 -0.05
N THR A 282 -12.69 -13.36 0.30
CA THR A 282 -12.37 -11.95 0.06
C THR A 282 -12.64 -11.08 1.27
N SER A 283 -11.89 -9.97 1.38
CA SER A 283 -12.16 -8.86 2.30
C SER A 283 -11.91 -7.54 1.59
N ASP A 284 -12.81 -6.57 1.78
CA ASP A 284 -12.66 -5.23 1.17
C ASP A 284 -11.76 -4.32 2.03
N MET A 285 -11.42 -4.73 3.26
CA MET A 285 -10.56 -3.99 4.18
C MET A 285 -9.52 -4.90 4.82
N PRO A 286 -8.35 -4.37 5.19
CA PRO A 286 -7.38 -5.12 6.00
C PRO A 286 -7.97 -5.43 7.38
N ILE A 287 -7.80 -6.65 7.83
CA ILE A 287 -8.21 -7.13 9.16
C ILE A 287 -6.95 -7.55 9.92
N ALA A 288 -6.76 -7.00 11.10
CA ALA A 288 -5.60 -7.35 11.92
C ALA A 288 -5.84 -8.63 12.72
N GLY A 289 -4.80 -9.45 12.85
CA GLY A 289 -4.79 -10.63 13.71
C GLY A 289 -5.12 -11.95 13.01
N ASP A 290 -5.33 -12.99 13.81
CA ASP A 290 -5.62 -14.36 13.38
C ASP A 290 -7.11 -14.50 13.07
N ILE A 291 -7.44 -14.61 11.80
CA ILE A 291 -8.82 -14.75 11.35
C ILE A 291 -9.16 -16.24 11.28
N ARG A 292 -10.14 -16.65 12.04
CA ARG A 292 -10.59 -18.04 12.10
C ARG A 292 -11.82 -18.23 11.23
N VAL A 293 -11.75 -19.24 10.38
CA VAL A 293 -12.87 -19.65 9.54
C VAL A 293 -13.32 -21.02 9.97
N SER A 294 -14.60 -21.15 10.21
CA SER A 294 -15.28 -22.42 10.45
C SER A 294 -16.12 -22.80 9.24
N ALA A 295 -16.14 -24.06 8.92
CA ALA A 295 -16.98 -24.66 7.92
C ALA A 295 -17.82 -25.76 8.54
N SER A 296 -19.11 -25.80 8.22
CA SER A 296 -20.01 -26.83 8.69
C SER A 296 -20.72 -27.48 7.50
N LYS A 297 -20.84 -28.80 7.56
CA LYS A 297 -21.56 -29.56 6.55
C LYS A 297 -23.06 -29.28 6.68
N THR A 298 -23.68 -28.82 5.60
CA THR A 298 -25.14 -28.71 5.50
C THR A 298 -25.74 -30.11 5.47
N ASN A 299 -26.78 -30.34 6.28
CA ASN A 299 -27.46 -31.65 6.38
C ASN A 299 -26.59 -32.80 6.94
N GLY A 300 -25.69 -32.51 7.87
CA GLY A 300 -24.95 -33.54 8.61
C GLY A 300 -25.88 -34.31 9.55
N VAL A 301 -26.54 -35.32 9.01
CA VAL A 301 -27.41 -36.23 9.75
C VAL A 301 -27.04 -37.69 9.45
N ARG A 302 -27.20 -38.57 10.41
CA ARG A 302 -27.12 -40.00 10.22
C ARG A 302 -28.34 -40.64 10.83
N SER A 303 -28.59 -41.91 10.49
CA SER A 303 -29.61 -42.69 11.20
C SER A 303 -29.24 -42.88 12.67
N GLY A 304 -30.21 -42.86 13.53
CA GLY A 304 -30.07 -43.40 14.85
C GLY A 304 -29.84 -44.94 14.77
N VAL A 305 -29.17 -45.46 15.75
CA VAL A 305 -28.92 -46.93 15.89
C VAL A 305 -29.67 -47.40 17.09
N VAL A 306 -30.65 -48.28 16.87
CA VAL A 306 -31.44 -48.89 17.92
C VAL A 306 -30.94 -50.30 18.12
N VAL A 307 -30.48 -50.65 19.33
CA VAL A 307 -29.93 -51.96 19.66
C VAL A 307 -31.01 -52.80 20.36
N TRP A 308 -31.10 -54.03 19.94
CA TRP A 308 -31.97 -55.03 20.52
C TRP A 308 -31.14 -56.24 20.98
N THR A 309 -31.34 -56.65 22.21
CA THR A 309 -30.59 -57.74 22.83
C THR A 309 -31.52 -58.60 23.69
N ASP A 310 -31.17 -59.84 23.88
CA ASP A 310 -31.90 -60.73 24.80
C ASP A 310 -31.70 -60.40 26.29
N GLY A 311 -30.75 -59.53 26.61
CA GLY A 311 -30.40 -59.16 27.98
C GLY A 311 -29.63 -60.25 28.73
N ASN A 312 -29.41 -61.42 28.12
CA ASN A 312 -28.74 -62.57 28.75
C ASN A 312 -27.67 -63.12 27.77
N LYS A 313 -26.47 -62.52 27.82
CA LYS A 313 -25.35 -62.93 26.95
C LYS A 313 -24.94 -64.39 26.97
N GLY A 314 -25.57 -65.17 27.79
CA GLY A 314 -25.36 -66.62 27.84
C GLY A 314 -26.37 -67.45 27.08
N ALA A 315 -27.46 -66.89 26.61
CA ALA A 315 -28.54 -67.63 25.96
C ALA A 315 -28.31 -67.93 24.46
N GLY A 316 -27.27 -67.40 23.86
CA GLY A 316 -26.91 -67.68 22.50
C GLY A 316 -27.83 -67.00 21.49
N ILE A 317 -28.56 -65.94 21.89
CA ILE A 317 -29.41 -65.13 21.02
C ILE A 317 -28.59 -63.91 20.58
N GLN A 318 -28.59 -63.65 19.27
CA GLN A 318 -27.81 -62.64 18.61
C GLN A 318 -28.34 -61.20 18.90
N ASP A 319 -27.41 -60.28 19.26
CA ASP A 319 -27.72 -58.87 19.28
C ASP A 319 -27.87 -58.32 17.86
N VAL A 320 -28.89 -57.45 17.66
CA VAL A 320 -29.18 -56.84 16.36
C VAL A 320 -29.40 -55.35 16.47
N VAL A 321 -29.26 -54.65 15.36
CA VAL A 321 -29.55 -53.22 15.27
C VAL A 321 -30.59 -52.95 14.19
N THR A 322 -31.43 -51.99 14.45
CA THR A 322 -32.33 -51.38 13.46
C THR A 322 -32.01 -49.90 13.30
N TYR A 323 -32.41 -49.35 12.15
CA TYR A 323 -32.33 -47.89 11.96
C TYR A 323 -33.36 -47.17 12.85
N GLY A 324 -32.98 -46.01 13.34
CA GLY A 324 -33.83 -45.14 14.15
C GLY A 324 -34.08 -43.81 13.47
N GLU A 325 -34.64 -42.86 14.22
CA GLU A 325 -34.80 -41.51 13.74
C GLU A 325 -33.45 -40.86 13.40
N ASN A 326 -33.46 -39.95 12.45
CA ASN A 326 -32.27 -39.22 12.08
C ASN A 326 -31.75 -38.39 13.27
N VAL A 327 -30.48 -38.50 13.55
CA VAL A 327 -29.76 -37.73 14.55
C VAL A 327 -28.73 -36.82 13.91
N SER A 328 -28.43 -35.74 14.60
CA SER A 328 -27.39 -34.83 14.14
C SER A 328 -26.02 -35.51 14.06
N ASP A 329 -25.34 -35.36 12.94
CA ASP A 329 -23.98 -35.84 12.72
C ASP A 329 -23.14 -34.70 12.11
N PRO A 330 -22.85 -33.64 12.93
CA PRO A 330 -22.20 -32.43 12.45
C PRO A 330 -20.76 -32.73 12.04
N VAL A 331 -20.40 -32.30 10.84
CA VAL A 331 -19.03 -32.32 10.38
C VAL A 331 -18.52 -30.88 10.33
N SER A 332 -17.58 -30.56 11.19
CA SER A 332 -16.94 -29.24 11.24
C SER A 332 -15.54 -29.30 10.66
N ALA A 333 -15.15 -28.23 9.99
CA ALA A 333 -13.83 -28.05 9.45
C ALA A 333 -13.35 -26.60 9.67
N TYR A 334 -12.05 -26.39 9.68
CA TYR A 334 -11.46 -25.13 10.08
C TYR A 334 -10.30 -24.76 9.15
N LEU A 335 -10.16 -23.47 8.90
CA LEU A 335 -8.96 -22.87 8.32
C LEU A 335 -8.68 -21.53 9.01
N ARG A 336 -7.50 -20.99 8.80
CA ARG A 336 -7.07 -19.68 9.26
C ARG A 336 -6.74 -18.81 8.08
N LEU A 337 -6.91 -17.52 8.26
CA LEU A 337 -6.51 -16.53 7.27
C LEU A 337 -5.55 -15.54 7.92
N GLU A 338 -4.57 -15.13 7.16
CA GLU A 338 -3.65 -14.04 7.45
C GLU A 338 -3.82 -12.99 6.36
N MET A 339 -3.70 -11.73 6.73
CA MET A 339 -3.69 -10.65 5.75
C MET A 339 -2.27 -10.38 5.31
N GLU A 340 -2.08 -10.03 4.05
CA GLU A 340 -0.82 -9.49 3.56
C GLU A 340 -0.42 -8.29 4.42
N ALA A 341 0.81 -8.28 4.91
CA ALA A 341 1.28 -7.25 5.82
C ALA A 341 1.22 -5.86 5.15
N LEU A 342 0.78 -4.84 5.91
CA LEU A 342 0.82 -3.46 5.47
C LEU A 342 2.28 -2.99 5.36
N GLY A 343 2.58 -2.15 4.37
CA GLY A 343 3.89 -1.58 4.17
C GLY A 343 4.01 -0.15 4.68
N THR A 344 5.22 0.41 4.60
CA THR A 344 5.52 1.79 4.98
C THR A 344 6.14 2.53 3.80
N MET A 345 5.75 3.78 3.58
CA MET A 345 6.42 4.70 2.69
C MET A 345 7.34 5.59 3.52
N HIS A 346 8.63 5.59 3.20
CA HIS A 346 9.61 6.51 3.74
C HIS A 346 9.90 7.60 2.72
N LEU A 347 9.41 8.82 2.95
CA LEU A 347 9.65 9.97 2.10
C LEU A 347 10.84 10.76 2.62
N VAL A 348 11.79 11.06 1.75
CA VAL A 348 12.98 11.85 2.05
C VAL A 348 12.96 13.13 1.21
N LYS A 349 13.05 14.27 1.88
CA LYS A 349 13.11 15.60 1.27
C LYS A 349 14.50 16.19 1.43
N THR A 350 15.07 16.62 0.31
CA THR A 350 16.27 17.46 0.27
C THR A 350 15.97 18.78 -0.44
N SER A 351 16.79 19.79 -0.25
CA SER A 351 16.59 21.11 -0.81
C SER A 351 17.92 21.86 -0.92
N GLU A 352 18.07 22.64 -1.96
CA GLU A 352 19.28 23.46 -2.22
C GLU A 352 19.50 24.55 -1.16
N ASP A 353 18.42 25.09 -0.59
CA ASP A 353 18.48 26.10 0.47
C ASP A 353 18.50 25.51 1.89
N GLY A 354 18.52 24.18 2.01
CA GLY A 354 18.50 23.47 3.30
C GLY A 354 17.13 23.45 3.99
N VAL A 355 16.09 24.03 3.40
CA VAL A 355 14.74 24.03 3.98
C VAL A 355 14.02 22.75 3.59
N VAL A 356 13.95 21.81 4.53
CA VAL A 356 13.36 20.48 4.33
C VAL A 356 12.12 20.25 5.21
N ALA A 357 11.94 21.04 6.27
CA ALA A 357 10.80 20.94 7.19
C ALA A 357 9.57 21.69 6.67
N GLY A 358 8.39 21.18 6.98
CA GLY A 358 7.14 21.87 6.65
C GLY A 358 6.72 21.80 5.19
N ILE A 359 7.34 20.93 4.39
CA ILE A 359 6.99 20.72 2.99
C ILE A 359 5.83 19.73 2.91
N SER A 360 4.75 20.12 2.22
CA SER A 360 3.54 19.31 2.11
C SER A 360 3.56 18.42 0.87
N PHE A 361 3.10 17.18 1.06
CA PHE A 361 2.95 16.18 0.01
C PHE A 361 1.54 15.62 0.02
N THR A 362 0.98 15.37 -1.16
CA THR A 362 -0.25 14.60 -1.34
C THR A 362 0.13 13.20 -1.82
N ILE A 363 -0.33 12.19 -1.08
CA ILE A 363 -0.15 10.78 -1.40
C ILE A 363 -1.51 10.24 -1.82
N SER A 364 -1.63 9.68 -3.02
CA SER A 364 -2.86 9.10 -3.55
C SER A 364 -2.62 7.71 -4.14
N GLY A 365 -3.50 6.77 -3.86
CA GLY A 365 -3.44 5.39 -4.35
C GLY A 365 -4.34 4.49 -3.52
N ASN A 366 -4.73 3.34 -4.07
CA ASN A 366 -5.56 2.34 -3.38
C ASN A 366 -6.80 2.93 -2.66
N GLY A 367 -7.46 3.89 -3.33
CA GLY A 367 -8.68 4.51 -2.79
C GLY A 367 -8.46 5.54 -1.68
N ILE A 368 -7.22 5.83 -1.29
CA ILE A 368 -6.92 6.86 -0.29
C ILE A 368 -6.27 8.10 -0.93
N THR A 369 -6.52 9.26 -0.32
CA THR A 369 -5.76 10.49 -0.54
C THR A 369 -5.43 11.06 0.82
N LYS A 370 -4.13 11.26 1.08
CA LYS A 370 -3.60 11.73 2.36
C LYS A 370 -2.61 12.86 2.12
N THR A 371 -2.74 13.95 2.87
CA THR A 371 -1.73 15.02 2.89
C THR A 371 -0.84 14.85 4.11
N VAL A 372 0.46 14.92 3.90
CA VAL A 372 1.50 14.79 4.92
C VAL A 372 2.50 15.92 4.80
N THR A 373 3.23 16.22 5.87
CA THR A 373 4.18 17.33 5.93
C THR A 373 5.48 16.85 6.55
N THR A 374 6.61 17.23 5.95
CA THR A 374 7.94 16.81 6.39
C THR A 374 8.30 17.31 7.79
N GLY A 375 8.98 16.46 8.56
CA GLY A 375 9.56 16.78 9.83
C GLY A 375 10.80 17.70 9.73
N ARG A 376 11.44 17.96 10.85
CA ARG A 376 12.65 18.83 10.92
C ARG A 376 13.83 18.25 10.15
N ASP A 377 13.91 16.94 10.05
CA ASP A 377 14.94 16.19 9.33
C ASP A 377 14.63 16.00 7.83
N GLY A 378 13.49 16.50 7.38
CA GLY A 378 13.05 16.34 6.01
C GLY A 378 12.45 14.97 5.70
N THR A 379 12.14 14.14 6.70
CA THR A 379 11.58 12.81 6.48
C THR A 379 10.13 12.70 6.92
N ILE A 380 9.43 11.72 6.35
CA ILE A 380 8.09 11.30 6.77
C ILE A 380 7.98 9.79 6.60
N ASP A 381 7.51 9.11 7.64
CA ASP A 381 7.08 7.72 7.56
C ASP A 381 5.55 7.67 7.50
N VAL A 382 5.03 7.08 6.43
CA VAL A 382 3.60 6.81 6.27
C VAL A 382 3.42 5.30 6.35
N SER A 383 3.05 4.83 7.52
CA SER A 383 2.80 3.42 7.82
C SER A 383 1.37 3.00 7.47
N GLU A 384 1.10 1.71 7.56
CA GLU A 384 -0.21 1.09 7.36
C GLU A 384 -0.77 1.31 5.94
N LEU A 385 0.11 1.32 4.95
CA LEU A 385 -0.29 1.39 3.55
C LEU A 385 -0.50 -0.02 3.00
N MET A 386 -1.60 -0.21 2.29
CA MET A 386 -1.85 -1.43 1.52
C MET A 386 -0.79 -1.59 0.43
N ALA A 387 -0.44 -2.82 0.09
CA ALA A 387 0.42 -3.09 -1.06
C ALA A 387 -0.19 -2.51 -2.35
N GLY A 388 0.67 -1.95 -3.21
CA GLY A 388 0.22 -1.32 -4.46
C GLY A 388 0.97 -0.05 -4.79
N THR A 389 0.60 0.61 -5.89
CA THR A 389 1.28 1.82 -6.38
C THR A 389 0.58 3.08 -5.90
N TYR A 390 1.37 3.99 -5.36
CA TYR A 390 0.94 5.31 -4.90
C TYR A 390 1.62 6.41 -5.70
N THR A 391 0.90 7.48 -5.96
CA THR A 391 1.42 8.71 -6.53
C THR A 391 1.68 9.70 -5.42
N VAL A 392 2.88 10.25 -5.37
CA VAL A 392 3.33 11.26 -4.41
C VAL A 392 3.56 12.57 -5.17
N THR A 393 2.91 13.63 -4.73
CA THR A 393 2.97 14.97 -5.35
C THR A 393 3.37 15.97 -4.29
N GLU A 394 4.44 16.73 -4.55
CA GLU A 394 4.84 17.87 -3.71
C GLU A 394 3.95 19.07 -3.99
N ALA A 395 3.56 19.82 -2.99
CA ALA A 395 2.87 21.07 -3.15
C ALA A 395 3.79 22.13 -3.78
N ASP A 396 3.28 22.90 -4.72
CA ASP A 396 4.05 23.98 -5.36
C ASP A 396 4.50 25.03 -4.34
N ILE A 397 5.79 25.37 -4.39
CA ILE A 397 6.40 26.42 -3.57
C ILE A 397 7.07 27.42 -4.51
N GLU A 398 6.71 28.68 -4.37
CA GLU A 398 7.07 29.74 -5.32
C GLU A 398 8.56 29.81 -5.64
N ARG A 399 9.43 29.62 -4.64
CA ARG A 399 10.89 29.71 -4.80
C ARG A 399 11.55 28.52 -5.49
N TYR A 400 10.85 27.37 -5.61
CA TYR A 400 11.41 26.16 -6.20
C TYR A 400 10.89 25.90 -7.61
N THR A 401 11.70 25.24 -8.40
CA THR A 401 11.27 24.65 -9.65
C THR A 401 10.22 23.57 -9.38
N PRO A 402 9.06 23.59 -10.08
CA PRO A 402 8.01 22.60 -9.87
C PRO A 402 8.53 21.17 -10.05
N GLN A 403 8.17 20.30 -9.10
CA GLN A 403 8.52 18.89 -9.13
C GLN A 403 7.44 18.09 -9.85
N THR A 404 7.84 17.08 -10.62
CA THR A 404 6.90 16.10 -11.16
C THR A 404 6.50 15.11 -10.07
N SER A 405 5.23 14.68 -10.09
CA SER A 405 4.76 13.60 -9.21
C SER A 405 5.57 12.32 -9.45
N GLN A 406 5.85 11.58 -8.39
CA GLN A 406 6.56 10.31 -8.44
C GLN A 406 5.63 9.16 -8.05
N GLN A 407 5.86 7.99 -8.62
CA GLN A 407 5.18 6.76 -8.24
C GLN A 407 6.09 5.92 -7.36
N VAL A 408 5.51 5.35 -6.31
CA VAL A 408 6.18 4.41 -5.39
C VAL A 408 5.31 3.19 -5.19
N THR A 409 5.89 2.00 -5.30
CA THR A 409 5.21 0.74 -5.05
C THR A 409 5.47 0.33 -3.60
N ILE A 410 4.40 0.16 -2.86
CA ILE A 410 4.42 -0.34 -1.48
C ILE A 410 4.32 -1.87 -1.52
N VAL A 411 5.21 -2.52 -0.81
CA VAL A 411 5.24 -3.98 -0.61
C VAL A 411 4.94 -4.28 0.84
N GLY A 412 4.06 -5.23 1.09
CA GLY A 412 3.66 -5.61 2.43
C GLY A 412 4.86 -6.03 3.30
N GLY A 413 4.89 -5.57 4.54
CA GLY A 413 5.96 -5.81 5.50
C GLY A 413 7.28 -5.10 5.21
N GLN A 414 7.35 -4.24 4.18
CA GLN A 414 8.57 -3.54 3.79
C GLN A 414 8.40 -2.02 3.85
N THR A 415 9.54 -1.32 3.89
CA THR A 415 9.60 0.14 3.74
C THR A 415 10.07 0.47 2.33
N SER A 416 9.24 1.21 1.58
CA SER A 416 9.58 1.74 0.25
C SER A 416 9.95 3.20 0.37
N THR A 417 11.09 3.60 -0.23
CA THR A 417 11.60 4.97 -0.14
C THR A 417 11.30 5.76 -1.41
N VAL A 418 10.89 7.02 -1.25
CA VAL A 418 10.76 8.01 -2.32
C VAL A 418 11.47 9.30 -1.92
N THR A 419 12.21 9.92 -2.87
CA THR A 419 13.04 11.09 -2.58
C THR A 419 12.66 12.25 -3.50
N PHE A 420 12.50 13.44 -2.92
CA PHE A 420 12.30 14.70 -3.62
C PHE A 420 13.42 15.68 -3.30
N ASN A 421 13.97 16.33 -4.33
CA ASN A 421 15.01 17.34 -4.18
C ASN A 421 14.56 18.68 -4.77
N ASN A 422 14.44 19.72 -3.95
CA ASN A 422 14.08 21.04 -4.39
C ASN A 422 15.26 21.86 -4.88
N VAL A 423 15.12 22.37 -6.10
CA VAL A 423 16.07 23.24 -6.77
C VAL A 423 15.48 24.65 -6.83
N LEU A 424 16.25 25.64 -6.43
CA LEU A 424 15.84 27.05 -6.45
C LEU A 424 15.65 27.55 -7.89
N LYS A 425 14.61 28.36 -8.09
CA LYS A 425 14.36 29.04 -9.35
C LYS A 425 15.39 30.15 -9.59
N ARG A 426 15.81 30.32 -10.84
CA ARG A 426 16.79 31.32 -11.27
C ARG A 426 16.31 32.05 -12.49
N GLY A 427 16.83 33.29 -12.64
CA GLY A 427 16.71 34.11 -13.82
C GLY A 427 18.04 34.73 -14.20
N ALA A 428 18.00 35.82 -14.93
CA ALA A 428 19.18 36.57 -15.37
C ALA A 428 18.94 38.07 -15.30
N LEU A 429 20.07 38.84 -15.30
CA LEU A 429 20.06 40.29 -15.45
C LEU A 429 21.08 40.68 -16.53
N GLU A 430 20.69 41.54 -17.45
CA GLU A 430 21.58 42.23 -18.40
C GLU A 430 21.62 43.71 -18.04
N VAL A 431 22.84 44.24 -17.92
CA VAL A 431 23.09 45.65 -17.65
C VAL A 431 23.74 46.28 -18.89
N THR A 432 23.06 47.23 -19.49
CA THR A 432 23.60 48.00 -20.63
C THR A 432 24.28 49.25 -20.14
N LYS A 433 25.53 49.41 -20.51
CA LYS A 433 26.37 50.56 -20.21
C LYS A 433 26.50 51.50 -21.42
N THR A 434 26.28 52.79 -21.20
CA THR A 434 26.62 53.85 -22.13
C THR A 434 27.53 54.88 -21.45
N SER A 435 28.29 55.68 -22.22
CA SER A 435 29.08 56.80 -21.71
C SER A 435 29.22 57.89 -22.75
N GLU A 436 29.42 59.13 -22.33
CA GLU A 436 29.58 60.27 -23.24
C GLU A 436 30.90 60.22 -24.05
N ASP A 437 31.90 59.52 -23.55
CA ASP A 437 33.20 59.35 -24.26
C ASP A 437 33.31 58.01 -24.99
N GLY A 438 32.23 57.21 -25.03
CA GLY A 438 32.18 55.89 -25.70
C GLY A 438 32.91 54.77 -24.93
N PHE A 439 33.40 54.98 -23.72
CA PHE A 439 34.05 53.95 -22.94
C PHE A 439 33.03 53.10 -22.21
N VAL A 440 32.79 51.87 -22.71
CA VAL A 440 31.72 50.98 -22.21
C VAL A 440 32.25 49.60 -21.82
N GLU A 441 33.42 49.19 -22.31
CA GLU A 441 34.03 47.88 -22.04
C GLU A 441 34.78 47.86 -20.71
N GLY A 442 34.73 46.72 -19.98
CA GLY A 442 35.47 46.52 -18.74
C GLY A 442 34.87 47.19 -17.52
N VAL A 443 33.67 47.78 -17.61
CA VAL A 443 32.97 48.42 -16.51
C VAL A 443 32.38 47.34 -15.60
N LYS A 444 32.67 47.39 -14.33
CA LYS A 444 32.29 46.40 -13.34
C LYS A 444 31.01 46.80 -12.62
N PHE A 445 30.08 45.84 -12.52
CA PHE A 445 28.82 45.99 -11.80
C PHE A 445 28.77 44.98 -10.65
N ARG A 446 28.08 45.34 -9.57
CA ARG A 446 27.79 44.49 -8.41
C ARG A 446 26.29 44.40 -8.24
N LEU A 447 25.78 43.13 -8.15
CA LEU A 447 24.39 42.81 -7.83
C LEU A 447 24.34 42.18 -6.44
N TYR A 448 23.61 42.81 -5.52
CA TYR A 448 23.54 42.28 -4.15
C TYR A 448 22.16 42.46 -3.53
N GLY A 449 21.86 41.57 -2.55
CA GLY A 449 20.60 41.61 -1.81
C GLY A 449 20.17 40.23 -1.35
N LYS A 450 18.89 40.06 -1.03
CA LYS A 450 18.31 38.79 -0.60
C LYS A 450 17.37 38.24 -1.65
N SER A 451 17.52 36.93 -1.93
CA SER A 451 16.63 36.17 -2.79
C SER A 451 15.29 35.90 -2.11
N LEU A 452 14.32 35.37 -2.86
CA LEU A 452 13.03 34.90 -2.34
C LEU A 452 13.20 33.78 -1.31
N SER A 453 14.27 32.98 -1.40
CA SER A 453 14.62 31.94 -0.42
C SER A 453 15.31 32.50 0.85
N GLY A 454 15.60 33.82 0.89
CA GLY A 454 16.31 34.46 1.99
C GLY A 454 17.83 34.33 1.92
N LEU A 455 18.36 33.64 0.92
CA LEU A 455 19.82 33.53 0.69
C LEU A 455 20.37 34.86 0.20
N ASN A 456 21.61 35.18 0.61
CA ASN A 456 22.31 36.37 0.11
C ASN A 456 22.81 36.12 -1.31
N VAL A 457 22.61 37.12 -2.17
CA VAL A 457 23.21 37.23 -3.49
C VAL A 457 24.23 38.35 -3.41
N ASP A 458 25.44 38.17 -3.91
CA ASP A 458 26.50 39.16 -4.03
C ASP A 458 27.39 38.73 -5.18
N GLU A 459 27.05 39.23 -6.38
CA GLU A 459 27.64 38.79 -7.64
C GLU A 459 28.21 39.98 -8.40
N TYR A 460 29.19 39.74 -9.24
CA TYR A 460 29.85 40.73 -10.05
C TYR A 460 29.81 40.32 -11.51
N ALA A 461 29.63 41.30 -12.38
CA ALA A 461 29.75 41.15 -13.83
C ALA A 461 30.47 42.35 -14.43
N VAL A 462 31.13 42.11 -15.56
CA VAL A 462 31.90 43.13 -16.28
C VAL A 462 31.31 43.27 -17.68
N THR A 463 31.25 44.49 -18.17
CA THR A 463 30.74 44.74 -19.52
C THR A 463 31.73 44.23 -20.59
N ASP A 464 31.17 43.67 -21.64
CA ASP A 464 31.89 43.33 -22.87
C ASP A 464 32.11 44.56 -23.78
N SER A 465 32.67 44.34 -24.98
CA SER A 465 32.93 45.36 -25.97
C SER A 465 31.66 46.06 -26.49
N THR A 466 30.49 45.47 -26.27
CA THR A 466 29.19 46.06 -26.61
C THR A 466 28.58 46.87 -25.48
N GLY A 467 29.25 46.91 -24.32
CA GLY A 467 28.79 47.57 -23.11
C GLY A 467 27.77 46.77 -22.30
N VAL A 468 27.66 45.44 -22.49
CA VAL A 468 26.67 44.62 -21.78
C VAL A 468 27.35 43.75 -20.73
N ALA A 469 26.93 43.88 -19.46
CA ALA A 469 27.29 42.97 -18.37
C ALA A 469 26.15 42.00 -18.11
N LYS A 470 26.47 40.68 -17.92
CA LYS A 470 25.49 39.62 -17.81
C LYS A 470 25.65 38.86 -16.49
N PHE A 471 24.62 38.91 -15.65
CA PHE A 471 24.45 38.08 -14.49
C PHE A 471 23.59 36.89 -14.87
N ARG A 472 24.11 35.67 -14.73
CA ARG A 472 23.44 34.44 -15.13
C ARG A 472 23.14 33.59 -13.90
N ASN A 473 22.04 32.80 -13.95
CA ASN A 473 21.65 31.92 -12.86
C ASN A 473 21.44 32.61 -11.51
N VAL A 474 21.02 33.85 -11.52
CA VAL A 474 20.69 34.62 -10.31
C VAL A 474 19.42 34.05 -9.69
N LEU A 475 19.43 33.84 -8.36
CA LEU A 475 18.25 33.41 -7.62
C LEU A 475 17.10 34.42 -7.81
N ILE A 476 15.87 33.90 -7.97
CA ILE A 476 14.69 34.77 -8.08
C ILE A 476 14.43 35.53 -6.79
N GLY A 477 13.80 36.70 -6.92
CA GLY A 477 13.41 37.56 -5.81
C GLY A 477 13.92 38.99 -5.94
N GLY A 478 14.32 39.58 -4.87
CA GLY A 478 14.68 40.96 -4.72
C GLY A 478 13.62 41.71 -3.89
N PRO A 479 13.68 43.07 -3.90
CA PRO A 479 14.54 43.88 -4.76
C PRO A 479 16.04 43.71 -4.45
N TYR A 480 16.81 43.43 -5.48
CA TYR A 480 18.26 43.50 -5.44
C TYR A 480 18.72 44.93 -5.75
N THR A 481 19.90 45.32 -5.27
CA THR A 481 20.59 46.54 -5.66
C THR A 481 21.62 46.17 -6.71
N ILE A 482 21.60 46.89 -7.83
CA ILE A 482 22.64 46.86 -8.85
C ILE A 482 23.36 48.23 -8.88
N GLU A 483 24.68 48.21 -8.80
CA GLU A 483 25.51 49.41 -8.80
C GLU A 483 26.74 49.23 -9.69
N GLU A 484 27.23 50.36 -10.26
CA GLU A 484 28.54 50.40 -10.88
C GLU A 484 29.59 50.51 -9.79
N VAL A 485 30.60 49.68 -9.82
CA VAL A 485 31.72 49.70 -8.86
C VAL A 485 32.98 50.15 -9.59
N ASP A 486 33.90 50.81 -8.85
CA ASP A 486 35.14 51.31 -9.39
C ASP A 486 34.94 52.32 -10.56
N THR A 487 33.88 53.15 -10.47
CA THR A 487 33.61 54.21 -11.45
C THR A 487 34.81 55.12 -11.66
N ALA A 488 35.29 55.27 -12.90
CA ALA A 488 36.44 56.09 -13.19
C ALA A 488 36.23 57.54 -12.74
N ILE A 489 37.28 58.13 -12.16
CA ILE A 489 37.24 59.44 -11.47
C ILE A 489 36.68 60.58 -12.35
N ARG A 490 36.77 60.45 -13.68
CA ARG A 490 36.27 61.42 -14.65
C ARG A 490 34.75 61.48 -14.77
N TYR A 491 34.04 60.48 -14.25
CA TYR A 491 32.59 60.42 -14.31
C TYR A 491 31.92 60.78 -12.99
N VAL A 492 30.69 61.21 -13.08
CA VAL A 492 29.77 61.24 -11.95
C VAL A 492 29.43 59.81 -11.58
N ILE A 493 29.43 59.48 -10.32
CA ILE A 493 29.08 58.14 -9.85
C ILE A 493 27.58 57.91 -10.10
N PRO A 494 27.17 56.93 -10.89
CA PRO A 494 25.75 56.67 -11.14
C PRO A 494 25.05 56.18 -9.87
N ASP A 495 23.79 56.57 -9.69
CA ASP A 495 22.98 56.10 -8.59
C ASP A 495 22.72 54.60 -8.71
N PRO A 496 22.78 53.83 -7.62
CA PRO A 496 22.35 52.42 -7.59
C PRO A 496 20.89 52.27 -8.01
N GLN A 497 20.58 51.18 -8.70
CA GLN A 497 19.23 50.87 -9.15
C GLN A 497 18.68 49.62 -8.47
N SER A 498 17.37 49.53 -8.37
CA SER A 498 16.66 48.35 -7.84
C SER A 498 16.20 47.45 -8.97
N VAL A 499 16.33 46.11 -8.80
CA VAL A 499 15.90 45.12 -9.77
C VAL A 499 15.35 43.87 -9.08
N SER A 500 14.27 43.29 -9.64
CA SER A 500 13.75 41.99 -9.22
C SER A 500 14.00 40.97 -10.32
N ILE A 501 14.41 39.77 -9.91
CA ILE A 501 14.71 38.67 -10.82
C ILE A 501 13.54 37.69 -10.83
N GLN A 502 13.05 37.33 -12.00
CA GLN A 502 11.95 36.38 -12.21
C GLN A 502 12.46 35.09 -12.84
N TRP A 503 11.74 34.00 -12.58
CA TRP A 503 12.09 32.68 -13.09
C TRP A 503 12.10 32.63 -14.63
N ASN A 504 13.19 32.12 -15.21
CA ASN A 504 13.39 31.96 -16.65
C ASN A 504 13.18 33.27 -17.44
N ARG A 505 13.47 34.42 -16.82
CA ARG A 505 13.41 35.72 -17.46
C ARG A 505 14.73 36.46 -17.32
N VAL A 506 14.99 37.36 -18.27
CA VAL A 506 16.08 38.31 -18.22
C VAL A 506 15.50 39.65 -17.79
N ALA A 507 16.00 40.19 -16.70
CA ALA A 507 15.74 41.57 -16.29
C ALA A 507 16.75 42.47 -16.98
N GLU A 508 16.41 43.74 -17.19
CA GLU A 508 17.28 44.68 -17.86
C GLU A 508 17.44 45.96 -17.03
N ARG A 509 18.65 46.53 -17.03
CA ARG A 509 18.97 47.84 -16.46
C ARG A 509 19.95 48.57 -17.35
N SER A 510 19.94 49.89 -17.29
CA SER A 510 20.84 50.74 -18.07
C SER A 510 21.53 51.74 -17.16
N PHE A 511 22.82 51.94 -17.37
CA PHE A 511 23.64 52.92 -16.69
C PHE A 511 24.37 53.77 -17.71
N ALA A 512 24.33 55.11 -17.51
CA ALA A 512 25.03 56.08 -18.34
C ALA A 512 26.12 56.74 -17.51
N ASN A 513 27.37 56.73 -18.01
CA ASN A 513 28.45 57.53 -17.41
C ASN A 513 28.48 58.92 -18.04
N ILE A 514 28.28 59.90 -17.18
CA ILE A 514 28.30 61.33 -17.51
C ILE A 514 29.64 61.92 -17.09
N LEU A 515 30.32 62.58 -18.00
CA LEU A 515 31.59 63.22 -17.71
C LEU A 515 31.38 64.44 -16.81
N LYS A 516 32.29 64.62 -15.86
CA LYS A 516 32.36 65.86 -15.09
C LYS A 516 32.84 66.98 -15.96
N LYS A 517 32.16 68.09 -15.95
CA LYS A 517 32.40 69.28 -16.75
C LYS A 517 32.61 70.49 -15.86
N PHE A 518 33.24 71.48 -16.38
CA PHE A 518 33.49 72.74 -15.66
C PHE A 518 33.45 73.95 -16.54
N THR A 519 33.09 75.12 -15.98
CA THR A 519 33.27 76.47 -16.57
C THR A 519 34.41 77.14 -15.84
N VAL A 520 35.23 77.90 -16.61
CA VAL A 520 36.26 78.75 -16.05
C VAL A 520 35.65 80.10 -15.75
N THR A 521 35.67 80.49 -14.48
CA THR A 521 35.40 81.91 -14.11
C THR A 521 36.70 82.49 -13.63
N ALA A 522 37.19 83.47 -14.37
CA ALA A 522 38.37 84.29 -13.99
C ALA A 522 37.96 85.67 -13.54
N THR A 523 38.61 86.18 -12.54
CA THR A 523 38.46 87.55 -12.03
C THR A 523 39.84 88.18 -11.96
N LYS A 524 40.02 89.19 -12.84
CA LYS A 524 41.19 90.03 -12.86
C LYS A 524 41.00 91.19 -11.89
N THR A 525 42.02 91.45 -11.06
CA THR A 525 42.04 92.59 -10.15
C THR A 525 43.38 93.28 -10.20
N ASP A 526 43.40 94.58 -9.83
CA ASP A 526 44.67 95.30 -9.61
C ASP A 526 45.46 94.70 -8.45
N ALA A 527 46.78 94.49 -8.61
CA ALA A 527 47.61 93.78 -7.64
C ALA A 527 47.86 94.65 -6.37
N GLU A 528 47.67 95.95 -6.41
CA GLU A 528 47.93 96.82 -5.25
C GLU A 528 46.65 97.20 -4.51
N THR A 529 45.60 97.52 -5.25
CA THR A 529 44.40 98.15 -4.70
C THR A 529 43.15 97.23 -4.80
N GLY A 530 43.23 96.23 -5.61
CA GLY A 530 42.08 95.32 -5.93
C GLY A 530 41.09 95.95 -6.89
N THR A 531 41.16 97.25 -7.21
CA THR A 531 40.29 98.02 -8.09
C THR A 531 41.11 98.84 -9.13
N PRO A 532 40.59 99.22 -10.30
CA PRO A 532 41.30 99.88 -11.31
C PRO A 532 41.89 101.25 -10.79
N GLN A 533 43.12 101.56 -11.17
CA GLN A 533 43.80 102.81 -10.76
C GLN A 533 43.83 103.74 -11.95
N GLY A 534 43.47 105.07 -11.71
CA GLY A 534 43.44 106.10 -12.77
C GLY A 534 42.56 105.76 -13.96
N ASP A 535 43.09 105.85 -15.15
CA ASP A 535 42.37 105.48 -16.39
C ASP A 535 42.52 104.01 -16.80
N ALA A 536 43.17 103.19 -15.97
CA ALA A 536 43.35 101.76 -16.23
C ALA A 536 42.01 101.02 -16.15
N MET A 537 41.76 100.08 -17.07
CA MET A 537 40.52 99.32 -17.15
C MET A 537 40.78 97.83 -16.93
N LEU A 538 39.90 97.12 -16.18
CA LEU A 538 39.92 95.70 -16.06
C LEU A 538 39.28 94.95 -17.21
N SER A 539 38.47 95.69 -18.03
CA SER A 539 37.79 95.14 -19.21
C SER A 539 38.74 94.98 -20.37
N GLY A 540 38.44 93.99 -21.25
CA GLY A 540 39.15 93.82 -22.51
C GLY A 540 40.48 93.09 -22.44
N ALA A 541 40.90 92.64 -21.25
CA ALA A 541 42.02 91.67 -21.15
C ALA A 541 41.69 90.41 -21.87
N LYS A 542 42.56 89.94 -22.70
CA LYS A 542 42.38 88.70 -23.52
C LYS A 542 43.06 87.54 -22.87
N TYR A 543 42.27 86.55 -22.44
CA TYR A 543 42.75 85.33 -21.83
C TYR A 543 42.59 84.17 -22.77
N GLY A 544 43.64 83.35 -22.91
CA GLY A 544 43.58 82.03 -23.53
C GLY A 544 43.32 80.95 -22.51
N ILE A 545 42.43 80.03 -22.86
CA ILE A 545 42.23 78.76 -22.14
C ILE A 545 43.01 77.66 -22.88
N TYR A 546 43.88 77.00 -22.19
CA TYR A 546 44.78 75.96 -22.73
C TYR A 546 44.52 74.61 -22.13
N LYS A 547 44.65 73.55 -22.96
CA LYS A 547 44.68 72.18 -22.53
C LYS A 547 45.96 71.51 -23.03
N GLY A 548 46.76 71.00 -22.08
CA GLY A 548 48.08 70.38 -22.40
C GLY A 548 48.97 71.37 -23.18
N GLY A 549 48.93 72.65 -22.84
CA GLY A 549 49.71 73.73 -23.48
C GLY A 549 49.20 74.20 -24.85
N LYS A 550 48.08 73.61 -25.36
CA LYS A 550 47.46 74.06 -26.64
C LYS A 550 46.31 74.97 -26.36
N LEU A 551 46.26 76.13 -27.09
CA LEU A 551 45.16 77.06 -27.03
C LEU A 551 43.87 76.40 -27.50
N VAL A 552 42.82 76.48 -26.68
CA VAL A 552 41.50 75.87 -26.95
C VAL A 552 40.49 76.99 -27.29
N ASP A 553 40.41 78.06 -26.47
CA ASP A 553 39.50 79.16 -26.61
C ASP A 553 40.08 80.46 -26.09
N VAL A 554 39.46 81.54 -26.43
CA VAL A 554 39.83 82.89 -26.03
C VAL A 554 38.61 83.61 -25.46
N TYR A 555 38.82 84.32 -24.32
CA TYR A 555 37.79 85.11 -23.66
C TYR A 555 38.33 86.51 -23.33
N TYR A 556 37.44 87.47 -23.22
CA TYR A 556 37.74 88.82 -22.84
C TYR A 556 37.08 89.18 -21.51
N THR A 557 37.76 89.89 -20.65
CA THR A 557 37.18 90.36 -19.41
C THR A 557 36.13 91.47 -19.65
N ASP A 558 35.08 91.46 -18.83
CA ASP A 558 34.03 92.47 -18.77
C ASP A 558 34.47 93.72 -17.97
N ALA A 559 33.56 94.67 -17.76
CA ALA A 559 33.84 95.84 -16.95
C ALA A 559 34.26 95.62 -15.52
N ASN A 560 33.95 94.41 -14.93
CA ASN A 560 34.34 93.97 -13.60
C ASN A 560 35.61 93.11 -13.60
N GLY A 561 36.32 93.03 -14.72
CA GLY A 561 37.50 92.20 -14.88
C GLY A 561 37.20 90.70 -14.93
N ARG A 562 35.97 90.29 -15.28
CA ARG A 562 35.55 88.93 -15.24
C ARG A 562 35.23 88.36 -16.62
N PHE A 563 35.51 87.06 -16.79
CA PHE A 563 34.92 86.24 -17.84
C PHE A 563 34.44 84.89 -17.30
N THR A 564 33.46 84.29 -17.97
CA THR A 564 33.03 82.95 -17.77
C THR A 564 33.06 82.22 -19.10
N SER A 565 33.69 81.05 -19.14
CA SER A 565 33.84 80.21 -20.29
C SER A 565 32.57 79.38 -20.60
N LYS A 566 32.51 78.75 -21.75
CA LYS A 566 31.69 77.56 -21.97
C LYS A 566 32.17 76.43 -21.13
N GLU A 567 31.42 75.34 -21.09
CA GLU A 567 31.81 74.12 -20.37
C GLU A 567 32.89 73.35 -21.11
N TYR A 568 33.79 72.79 -20.38
CA TYR A 568 34.84 71.85 -20.80
C TYR A 568 34.80 70.60 -19.95
N ILE A 569 35.38 69.49 -20.45
CA ILE A 569 35.53 68.23 -19.66
C ILE A 569 36.64 68.47 -18.65
N CYS A 570 36.38 68.08 -17.39
CA CYS A 570 37.36 68.13 -16.31
C CYS A 570 38.59 67.28 -16.62
N ASP A 571 39.79 67.90 -16.41
CA ASP A 571 41.08 67.26 -16.54
C ASP A 571 42.11 68.05 -15.72
N THR A 572 43.29 67.50 -15.51
CA THR A 572 44.37 68.10 -14.70
C THR A 572 45.26 69.07 -15.45
N ASP A 573 45.21 69.13 -16.77
CA ASP A 573 46.11 69.83 -17.64
C ASP A 573 45.52 71.17 -18.26
N TRP A 574 44.49 71.68 -17.59
CA TRP A 574 43.88 72.96 -17.96
C TRP A 574 44.54 74.13 -17.29
N THR A 575 44.91 75.14 -18.12
CA THR A 575 45.51 76.40 -17.64
C THR A 575 44.85 77.56 -18.30
N ILE A 576 44.93 78.74 -17.66
CA ILE A 576 44.61 80.05 -18.25
C ILE A 576 45.84 80.92 -18.25
N ARG A 577 45.99 81.76 -19.28
CA ARG A 577 47.07 82.75 -19.39
C ARG A 577 46.56 83.96 -20.12
N GLU A 578 47.01 85.13 -19.67
CA GLU A 578 46.75 86.36 -20.37
C GLU A 578 47.54 86.38 -21.70
N MET A 579 46.89 86.78 -22.82
CA MET A 579 47.47 86.87 -24.13
C MET A 579 47.70 88.36 -24.53
N GLU A 580 46.77 89.19 -24.16
CA GLU A 580 46.83 90.66 -24.34
C GLU A 580 46.29 91.31 -23.07
N PRO A 581 47.06 92.28 -22.50
CA PRO A 581 46.61 92.96 -21.30
C PRO A 581 45.45 93.95 -21.60
N SER A 582 44.67 94.25 -20.57
CA SER A 582 43.72 95.38 -20.68
C SER A 582 44.45 96.72 -20.57
N GLU A 583 43.79 97.80 -21.01
CA GLU A 583 44.34 99.10 -21.05
C GLU A 583 44.86 99.55 -19.64
N GLY A 584 46.08 100.05 -19.61
CA GLY A 584 46.74 100.49 -18.37
C GLY A 584 47.43 99.46 -17.52
N TYR A 585 47.44 98.16 -17.90
CA TYR A 585 48.07 97.01 -17.21
C TYR A 585 49.25 96.44 -18.01
N LEU A 586 50.17 95.84 -17.33
CA LEU A 586 51.29 95.05 -17.87
C LEU A 586 50.76 93.65 -18.22
N LEU A 587 51.29 93.07 -19.28
CA LEU A 587 51.00 91.68 -19.63
C LEU A 587 51.50 90.71 -18.55
N ASP A 588 50.59 89.87 -17.99
CA ASP A 588 50.97 88.74 -17.14
C ASP A 588 51.12 87.45 -17.97
N THR A 589 52.33 87.00 -18.14
CA THR A 589 52.65 85.77 -18.89
C THR A 589 52.56 84.52 -18.04
N THR A 590 52.12 84.62 -16.81
CA THR A 590 52.02 83.49 -15.89
C THR A 590 50.90 82.56 -16.34
N GLU A 591 51.21 81.27 -16.40
CA GLU A 591 50.19 80.25 -16.57
C GLU A 591 49.57 79.89 -15.22
N HIS A 592 48.27 80.06 -15.11
CA HIS A 592 47.53 79.74 -13.92
C HIS A 592 46.79 78.41 -14.11
N ALA A 593 46.95 77.43 -13.24
CA ALA A 593 46.18 76.16 -13.23
C ALA A 593 44.70 76.50 -12.98
N VAL A 594 43.83 75.90 -13.76
CA VAL A 594 42.39 76.20 -13.68
C VAL A 594 41.75 75.51 -12.47
N GLY A 595 42.36 74.43 -11.92
CA GLY A 595 41.82 73.71 -10.80
C GLY A 595 40.65 72.80 -11.21
N ALA A 596 40.68 72.28 -12.44
CA ALA A 596 39.59 71.44 -13.01
C ALA A 596 39.84 69.92 -12.93
N ALA A 597 40.64 69.48 -11.95
CA ALA A 597 40.92 68.08 -11.77
C ALA A 597 39.65 67.29 -11.42
N PRO A 598 39.29 66.19 -12.13
CA PRO A 598 38.03 65.46 -11.94
C PRO A 598 37.81 64.95 -10.51
N GLY A 599 38.91 64.66 -9.74
CA GLY A 599 38.83 64.22 -8.36
C GLY A 599 38.33 65.25 -7.36
N GLN A 600 38.28 66.53 -7.75
CA GLN A 600 37.79 67.63 -6.93
C GLN A 600 36.26 67.78 -6.95
N TYR A 601 35.59 67.10 -7.89
CA TYR A 601 34.17 67.28 -8.17
C TYR A 601 33.39 65.95 -8.07
N THR A 602 32.14 66.06 -7.68
CA THR A 602 31.21 64.93 -7.56
C THR A 602 30.01 65.03 -8.50
N VAL A 603 29.76 66.20 -9.07
CA VAL A 603 28.62 66.52 -9.93
C VAL A 603 29.05 66.81 -11.36
N GLU A 604 28.11 66.78 -12.30
CA GLU A 604 28.36 66.99 -13.71
C GLU A 604 28.87 68.42 -13.99
N HIS A 605 28.15 69.42 -13.52
CA HIS A 605 28.42 70.84 -13.86
C HIS A 605 29.14 71.52 -12.71
N ASN A 606 30.35 72.00 -12.95
CA ASN A 606 31.21 72.59 -11.95
C ASN A 606 31.69 73.96 -12.43
N THR A 607 32.18 74.83 -11.53
CA THR A 607 32.74 76.11 -11.83
C THR A 607 34.08 76.28 -11.09
N THR A 608 35.07 76.71 -11.82
CA THR A 608 36.36 77.12 -11.26
C THR A 608 36.38 78.59 -10.97
N ALA A 609 36.99 79.00 -9.87
CA ALA A 609 37.18 80.39 -9.50
C ALA A 609 38.68 80.73 -9.54
N ASN A 610 39.11 81.46 -10.54
CA ASN A 610 40.49 81.82 -10.75
C ASN A 610 40.64 83.32 -10.53
N ALA A 611 41.41 83.70 -9.51
CA ALA A 611 41.75 85.12 -9.23
C ALA A 611 43.12 85.39 -9.80
N VAL A 612 43.20 86.43 -10.62
CA VAL A 612 44.46 86.89 -11.24
C VAL A 612 44.68 88.37 -10.86
N THR A 613 45.86 88.67 -10.44
CA THR A 613 46.21 90.01 -10.07
C THR A 613 47.21 90.55 -11.07
N GLU A 614 47.01 91.78 -11.48
CA GLU A 614 47.87 92.39 -12.48
C GLU A 614 48.45 93.71 -12.04
N THR A 615 49.59 94.03 -12.62
CA THR A 615 50.34 95.23 -12.27
C THR A 615 49.99 96.40 -13.20
N VAL A 616 49.58 97.49 -12.61
CA VAL A 616 49.26 98.68 -13.39
C VAL A 616 50.54 99.33 -13.95
N ILE A 617 50.47 99.89 -15.14
CA ILE A 617 51.59 100.65 -15.72
C ILE A 617 51.71 101.98 -14.98
N LYS A 618 52.87 102.25 -14.39
CA LYS A 618 53.16 103.46 -13.62
C LYS A 618 54.09 104.37 -14.43
N GLY A 619 53.75 105.60 -14.56
CA GLY A 619 54.60 106.69 -15.09
C GLY A 619 55.16 107.57 -13.95
N SER A 620 56.31 108.16 -14.12
CA SER A 620 56.86 109.19 -13.21
C SER A 620 56.90 110.56 -13.87
N ILE A 621 56.44 111.58 -13.17
CA ILE A 621 56.53 112.96 -13.61
C ILE A 621 57.64 113.64 -12.85
N ARG A 622 58.62 114.18 -13.52
CA ARG A 622 59.67 114.99 -12.90
C ARG A 622 59.40 116.49 -13.21
N LEU A 623 59.05 117.21 -12.19
CA LEU A 623 58.90 118.65 -12.28
C LEU A 623 60.26 119.32 -12.01
N ILE A 624 60.74 120.15 -12.98
CA ILE A 624 61.97 120.99 -12.79
C ILE A 624 61.48 122.44 -12.70
N LYS A 625 61.71 123.07 -11.55
CA LYS A 625 61.43 124.47 -11.35
C LYS A 625 62.66 125.27 -11.76
N HIS A 626 62.52 126.10 -12.77
CA HIS A 626 63.57 127.13 -13.06
C HIS A 626 63.28 128.40 -12.23
N ILE A 627 64.28 128.81 -11.54
CA ILE A 627 64.29 130.14 -10.87
C ILE A 627 65.10 131.06 -11.76
N ASP A 628 64.46 132.10 -12.26
CA ASP A 628 65.13 133.17 -12.89
C ASP A 628 65.80 134.05 -11.89
#